data_d20f95ae7574df70f3c871225a0af80b
#
_entry.id   d20f95ae7574df70f3c871225a0af80b
#
_cell.length_a   1.000
_cell.length_b   1.000
_cell.length_c   1.000
_cell.angle_alpha   90.00
_cell.angle_beta   90.00
_cell.angle_gamma   90.00
#
_symmetry.space_group_name_H-M   'P 1'
#
loop_
_entity.id
_entity.type
_entity.pdbx_description
1 polymer ?
#
loop_
_entity_poly.entity_id
_entity_poly.type
_entity_poly.pdbx_seq_one_letter_code
_entity_poly.pdbx_strand_id
1 'polypeptide(L)'
;MTEFKRFLIDKLILFFMLTTLILFAIFFIGSAFDADARFGYDAILAPVEYAFLCVLPTFVNYSRRELKPKELLFRIVLEFLLIEAIVLGAAFHSALMDTTRISVVLTIAGSVLVIFLLVHIFAWLMDSIESMKMNQALAQLQKRAEDESK
;
A
#
# COMPACT_ATOMS: atom_id res chain seq x y z
N MET A 1 11.43 21.52 2.73
CA MET A 1 11.39 20.22 3.41
C MET A 1 12.34 19.29 2.68
N THR A 2 13.26 18.59 3.33
CA THR A 2 14.21 17.71 2.64
C THR A 2 13.46 16.57 1.99
N GLU A 3 13.84 16.15 0.77
CA GLU A 3 13.21 15.04 0.02
C GLU A 3 13.05 13.78 0.87
N PHE A 4 14.02 13.51 1.74
CA PHE A 4 13.97 12.40 2.69
C PHE A 4 12.79 12.49 3.68
N LYS A 5 12.46 13.69 4.17
CA LYS A 5 11.30 13.86 5.07
C LYS A 5 9.98 13.58 4.35
N ARG A 6 9.85 14.04 3.09
CA ARG A 6 8.67 13.77 2.27
C ARG A 6 8.52 12.26 2.04
N PHE A 7 9.60 11.61 1.62
CA PHE A 7 9.61 10.15 1.45
C PHE A 7 9.19 9.40 2.73
N LEU A 8 9.70 9.81 3.89
CA LEU A 8 9.34 9.17 5.16
C LEU A 8 7.86 9.36 5.52
N ILE A 9 7.31 10.55 5.27
CA ILE A 9 5.89 10.84 5.48
C ILE A 9 5.03 9.97 4.54
N ASP A 10 5.41 9.84 3.27
CA ASP A 10 4.70 9.01 2.30
C ASP A 10 4.67 7.53 2.73
N LYS A 11 5.80 7.03 3.28
CA LYS A 11 5.85 5.67 3.82
C LYS A 11 5.04 5.48 5.10
N LEU A 12 4.95 6.50 5.94
CA LEU A 12 4.10 6.48 7.13
C LEU A 12 2.61 6.46 6.74
N ILE A 13 2.21 7.27 5.77
CA ILE A 13 0.84 7.27 5.23
C ILE A 13 0.51 5.89 4.64
N LEU A 14 1.42 5.33 3.85
CA LEU A 14 1.29 3.99 3.28
C LEU A 14 1.11 2.93 4.36
N PHE A 15 1.89 2.98 5.43
CA PHE A 15 1.79 2.07 6.56
C PHE A 15 0.40 2.11 7.21
N PHE A 16 -0.13 3.30 7.51
CA PHE A 16 -1.47 3.43 8.11
C PHE A 16 -2.57 2.97 7.15
N MET A 17 -2.43 3.26 5.86
CA MET A 17 -3.37 2.81 4.84
C MET A 17 -3.38 1.28 4.73
N LEU A 18 -2.21 0.65 4.70
CA LEU A 18 -2.08 -0.81 4.68
C LEU A 18 -2.68 -1.44 5.94
N THR A 19 -2.35 -0.91 7.13
CA THR A 19 -2.90 -1.40 8.39
C THR A 19 -4.43 -1.40 8.36
N THR A 20 -5.03 -0.32 7.88
CA THR A 20 -6.49 -0.18 7.77
C THR A 20 -7.07 -1.17 6.77
N LEU A 21 -6.48 -1.32 5.60
CA LEU A 21 -6.95 -2.26 4.57
C LEU A 21 -6.83 -3.73 5.01
N ILE A 22 -5.74 -4.08 5.69
CA ILE A 22 -5.55 -5.44 6.25
C ILE A 22 -6.58 -5.71 7.34
N LEU A 23 -6.87 -4.73 8.20
CA LEU A 23 -7.91 -4.85 9.23
C LEU A 23 -9.28 -5.12 8.59
N PHE A 24 -9.64 -4.38 7.55
CA PHE A 24 -10.88 -4.63 6.80
C PHE A 24 -10.88 -6.01 6.14
N ALA A 25 -9.77 -6.43 5.54
CA ALA A 25 -9.66 -7.76 4.94
C ALA A 25 -9.88 -8.88 5.98
N ILE A 26 -9.24 -8.78 7.15
CA ILE A 26 -9.43 -9.73 8.25
C ILE A 26 -10.88 -9.73 8.73
N PHE A 27 -11.51 -8.57 8.85
CA PHE A 27 -12.92 -8.45 9.25
C PHE A 27 -13.85 -9.13 8.25
N PHE A 28 -13.71 -8.83 6.95
CA PHE A 28 -14.57 -9.40 5.91
C PHE A 28 -14.35 -10.91 5.72
N ILE A 29 -13.10 -11.35 5.71
CA ILE A 29 -12.77 -12.76 5.56
C ILE A 29 -13.22 -13.53 6.81
N GLY A 30 -12.93 -13.03 8.00
CA GLY A 30 -13.34 -13.65 9.26
C GLY A 30 -14.87 -13.77 9.35
N SER A 31 -15.60 -12.70 9.06
CA SER A 31 -17.07 -12.72 9.09
C SER A 31 -17.69 -13.68 8.06
N ALA A 32 -17.01 -13.92 6.94
CA ALA A 32 -17.51 -14.82 5.88
C ALA A 32 -17.21 -16.30 6.16
N PHE A 33 -16.10 -16.62 6.82
CA PHE A 33 -15.65 -17.99 7.03
C PHE A 33 -15.90 -18.51 8.45
N ASP A 34 -15.86 -17.65 9.46
CA ASP A 34 -16.06 -17.99 10.86
C ASP A 34 -16.61 -16.79 11.65
N ALA A 35 -17.92 -16.59 11.55
CA ALA A 35 -18.61 -15.48 12.22
C ALA A 35 -18.58 -15.56 13.75
N ASP A 36 -18.34 -16.75 14.32
CA ASP A 36 -18.26 -16.98 15.76
C ASP A 36 -16.83 -16.91 16.31
N ALA A 37 -15.83 -16.69 15.46
CA ALA A 37 -14.44 -16.57 15.86
C ALA A 37 -14.26 -15.41 16.86
N ARG A 38 -13.75 -15.72 18.04
CA ARG A 38 -13.35 -14.72 19.04
C ARG A 38 -11.88 -14.38 18.83
N PHE A 39 -11.63 -13.15 18.43
CA PHE A 39 -10.28 -12.63 18.26
C PHE A 39 -9.69 -12.23 19.62
N GLY A 40 -8.50 -12.71 19.92
CA GLY A 40 -7.69 -12.23 21.03
C GLY A 40 -7.01 -10.89 20.72
N TYR A 41 -6.34 -10.31 21.70
CA TYR A 41 -5.54 -9.08 21.52
C TYR A 41 -4.47 -9.22 20.43
N ASP A 42 -3.93 -10.41 20.25
CA ASP A 42 -2.90 -10.70 19.22
C ASP A 42 -3.44 -10.48 17.80
N ALA A 43 -4.73 -10.76 17.57
CA ALA A 43 -5.36 -10.53 16.27
C ALA A 43 -5.51 -9.04 15.93
N ILE A 44 -5.52 -8.15 16.92
CA ILE A 44 -5.55 -6.69 16.71
C ILE A 44 -4.16 -6.18 16.30
N LEU A 45 -3.10 -6.80 16.80
CA LEU A 45 -1.72 -6.44 16.47
C LEU A 45 -1.29 -6.99 15.09
N ALA A 46 -1.83 -8.10 14.65
CA ALA A 46 -1.47 -8.74 13.39
C ALA A 46 -1.53 -7.78 12.16
N PRO A 47 -2.56 -6.94 11.97
CA PRO A 47 -2.58 -5.96 10.87
C PRO A 47 -1.41 -4.99 10.90
N VAL A 48 -0.97 -4.59 12.09
CA VAL A 48 0.18 -3.66 12.28
C VAL A 48 1.49 -4.35 11.90
N GLU A 49 1.69 -5.59 12.33
CA GLU A 49 2.87 -6.39 12.02
C GLU A 49 2.96 -6.68 10.51
N TYR A 50 1.87 -7.13 9.91
CA TYR A 50 1.83 -7.37 8.46
C TYR A 50 2.02 -6.09 7.64
N ALA A 51 1.41 -4.98 8.04
CA ALA A 51 1.62 -3.69 7.37
C ALA A 51 3.08 -3.26 7.44
N PHE A 52 3.73 -3.43 8.60
CA PHE A 52 5.15 -3.13 8.76
C PHE A 52 6.02 -3.98 7.82
N LEU A 53 5.78 -5.29 7.78
CA LEU A 53 6.49 -6.20 6.88
C LEU A 53 6.26 -5.85 5.40
N CYS A 54 5.04 -5.45 5.01
CA CYS A 54 4.70 -5.07 3.64
C CYS A 54 5.29 -3.71 3.24
N VAL A 55 5.54 -2.81 4.18
CA VAL A 55 6.19 -1.52 3.88
C VAL A 55 7.69 -1.69 3.61
N LEU A 56 8.37 -2.69 4.20
CA LEU A 56 9.80 -2.89 4.00
C LEU A 56 10.21 -3.03 2.51
N PRO A 57 9.54 -3.87 1.68
CA PRO A 57 9.88 -3.97 0.26
C PRO A 57 9.71 -2.65 -0.51
N THR A 58 8.83 -1.77 -0.07
CA THR A 58 8.59 -0.48 -0.75
C THR A 58 9.76 0.48 -0.67
N PHE A 59 10.71 0.27 0.25
CA PHE A 59 11.95 1.03 0.32
C PHE A 59 12.88 0.77 -0.87
N VAL A 60 12.74 -0.36 -1.57
CA VAL A 60 13.46 -0.66 -2.81
C VAL A 60 13.08 0.32 -3.92
N ASN A 61 11.89 0.91 -3.86
CA ASN A 61 11.42 1.90 -4.82
C ASN A 61 12.02 3.30 -4.60
N TYR A 62 12.80 3.50 -3.52
CA TYR A 62 13.50 4.76 -3.33
C TYR A 62 14.55 4.95 -4.42
N SER A 63 14.27 5.85 -5.37
CA SER A 63 15.21 6.22 -6.42
C SER A 63 15.25 7.73 -6.55
N ARG A 64 16.47 8.29 -6.57
CA ARG A 64 16.70 9.71 -6.88
C ARG A 64 16.65 10.02 -8.38
N ARG A 65 16.49 9.00 -9.21
CA ARG A 65 16.53 9.12 -10.67
C ARG A 65 15.13 8.90 -11.22
N GLU A 66 14.74 9.71 -12.20
CA GLU A 66 13.54 9.47 -13.00
C GLU A 66 13.64 8.10 -13.69
N LEU A 67 12.66 7.24 -13.43
CA LEU A 67 12.62 5.89 -13.94
C LEU A 67 11.88 5.83 -15.26
N LYS A 68 12.39 5.04 -16.19
CA LYS A 68 11.64 4.73 -17.42
C LYS A 68 10.40 3.91 -17.08
N PRO A 69 9.30 4.04 -17.85
CA PRO A 69 8.04 3.32 -17.56
C PRO A 69 8.20 1.80 -17.43
N LYS A 70 9.10 1.20 -18.20
CA LYS A 70 9.41 -0.25 -18.11
C LYS A 70 10.10 -0.63 -16.80
N GLU A 71 11.02 0.21 -16.33
CA GLU A 71 11.73 0.00 -15.07
C GLU A 71 10.78 0.17 -13.89
N LEU A 72 9.85 1.12 -13.98
CA LEU A 72 8.81 1.33 -12.98
C LEU A 72 7.90 0.11 -12.88
N LEU A 73 7.39 -0.39 -14.03
CA LEU A 73 6.55 -1.58 -14.06
C LEU A 73 7.25 -2.81 -13.46
N PHE A 74 8.52 -3.02 -13.82
CA PHE A 74 9.31 -4.12 -13.27
C PHE A 74 9.45 -4.03 -11.74
N ARG A 75 9.67 -2.82 -11.20
CA ARG A 75 9.76 -2.61 -9.75
C ARG A 75 8.43 -2.86 -9.04
N ILE A 76 7.32 -2.43 -9.62
CA ILE A 76 5.97 -2.69 -9.08
C ILE A 76 5.70 -4.20 -9.02
N VAL A 77 6.02 -4.93 -10.07
CA VAL A 77 5.86 -6.40 -10.10
C VAL A 77 6.77 -7.07 -9.07
N LEU A 78 8.03 -6.62 -8.97
CA LEU A 78 8.97 -7.15 -7.99
C LEU A 78 8.51 -6.88 -6.55
N GLU A 79 8.02 -5.68 -6.28
CA GLU A 79 7.44 -5.29 -4.99
C GLU A 79 6.26 -6.19 -4.63
N PHE A 80 5.33 -6.40 -5.57
CA PHE A 80 4.20 -7.30 -5.37
C PHE A 80 4.66 -8.71 -5.03
N LEU A 81 5.59 -9.29 -5.78
CA LEU A 81 6.12 -10.63 -5.53
C LEU A 81 6.81 -10.76 -4.17
N LEU A 82 7.52 -9.71 -3.73
CA LEU A 82 8.15 -9.68 -2.41
C LEU A 82 7.11 -9.64 -1.29
N ILE A 83 6.08 -8.79 -1.43
CA ILE A 83 4.98 -8.71 -0.46
C ILE A 83 4.25 -10.05 -0.38
N GLU A 84 3.91 -10.65 -1.53
CA GLU A 84 3.26 -11.95 -1.61
C GLU A 84 4.08 -13.04 -0.91
N ALA A 85 5.38 -13.11 -1.18
CA ALA A 85 6.30 -14.06 -0.55
C ALA A 85 6.38 -13.87 0.98
N ILE A 86 6.40 -12.62 1.46
CA ILE A 86 6.43 -12.30 2.89
C ILE A 86 5.14 -12.74 3.56
N VAL A 87 3.97 -12.38 2.99
CA VAL A 87 2.67 -12.70 3.59
C VAL A 87 2.40 -14.19 3.57
N LEU A 88 2.64 -14.88 2.47
CA LEU A 88 2.51 -16.33 2.40
C LEU A 88 3.51 -17.03 3.31
N GLY A 89 4.77 -16.58 3.37
CA GLY A 89 5.78 -17.11 4.27
C GLY A 89 5.36 -16.98 5.75
N ALA A 90 4.82 -15.84 6.15
CA ALA A 90 4.29 -15.60 7.47
C ALA A 90 3.05 -16.47 7.75
N ALA A 91 2.15 -16.63 6.78
CA ALA A 91 0.96 -17.48 6.90
C ALA A 91 1.33 -18.96 7.07
N PHE A 92 2.34 -19.46 6.33
CA PHE A 92 2.85 -20.82 6.47
C PHE A 92 3.57 -21.06 7.79
N HIS A 93 4.18 -20.03 8.37
CA HIS A 93 4.85 -20.13 9.66
C HIS A 93 3.88 -20.00 10.84
N SER A 94 2.72 -19.39 10.60
CA SER A 94 1.68 -19.20 11.62
C SER A 94 0.92 -20.50 11.86
N ALA A 95 0.88 -20.95 13.11
CA ALA A 95 0.06 -22.09 13.52
C ALA A 95 -1.45 -21.76 13.54
N LEU A 96 -1.83 -20.51 13.27
CA LEU A 96 -3.21 -20.03 13.35
C LEU A 96 -4.02 -20.32 12.08
N MET A 97 -3.36 -20.64 10.96
CA MET A 97 -4.02 -20.86 9.68
C MET A 97 -3.76 -22.28 9.17
N ASP A 98 -4.84 -22.97 8.76
CA ASP A 98 -4.73 -24.27 8.11
C ASP A 98 -4.29 -24.12 6.64
N THR A 99 -2.99 -23.89 6.45
CA THR A 99 -2.35 -23.73 5.13
C THR A 99 -2.30 -25.04 4.32
N THR A 100 -2.77 -26.15 4.88
CA THR A 100 -2.90 -27.42 4.14
C THR A 100 -4.02 -27.35 3.09
N ARG A 101 -4.97 -26.43 3.27
CA ARG A 101 -6.08 -26.21 2.32
C ARG A 101 -5.70 -25.20 1.26
N ILE A 102 -5.65 -25.63 0.03
CA ILE A 102 -5.39 -24.79 -1.15
C ILE A 102 -6.32 -23.56 -1.22
N SER A 103 -7.59 -23.73 -0.80
CA SER A 103 -8.56 -22.63 -0.76
C SER A 103 -8.13 -21.48 0.16
N VAL A 104 -7.55 -21.80 1.30
CA VAL A 104 -7.04 -20.79 2.26
C VAL A 104 -5.87 -20.03 1.65
N VAL A 105 -4.92 -20.73 1.05
CA VAL A 105 -3.76 -20.11 0.39
C VAL A 105 -4.21 -19.20 -0.76
N LEU A 106 -5.14 -19.64 -1.59
CA LEU A 106 -5.69 -18.82 -2.68
C LEU A 106 -6.45 -17.60 -2.17
N THR A 107 -7.16 -17.72 -1.05
CA THR A 107 -7.86 -16.58 -0.45
C THR A 107 -6.88 -15.55 0.08
N ILE A 108 -5.80 -15.97 0.74
CA ILE A 108 -4.74 -15.08 1.22
C ILE A 108 -4.08 -14.38 0.03
N ALA A 109 -3.64 -15.13 -0.97
CA ALA A 109 -3.00 -14.57 -2.16
C ALA A 109 -3.93 -13.58 -2.90
N GLY A 110 -5.20 -13.94 -3.07
CA GLY A 110 -6.20 -13.05 -3.65
C GLY A 110 -6.43 -11.78 -2.84
N SER A 111 -6.43 -11.86 -1.50
CA SER A 111 -6.59 -10.69 -0.64
C SER A 111 -5.37 -9.75 -0.74
N VAL A 112 -4.15 -10.28 -0.79
CA VAL A 112 -2.93 -9.50 -0.98
C VAL A 112 -2.97 -8.77 -2.32
N LEU A 113 -3.36 -9.45 -3.39
CA LEU A 113 -3.51 -8.83 -4.72
C LEU A 113 -4.53 -7.68 -4.69
N VAL A 114 -5.69 -7.88 -4.08
CA VAL A 114 -6.73 -6.82 -3.97
C VAL A 114 -6.22 -5.63 -3.18
N ILE A 115 -5.60 -5.85 -2.03
CA ILE A 115 -5.01 -4.78 -1.20
C ILE A 115 -3.94 -4.03 -1.99
N PHE A 116 -3.06 -4.75 -2.67
CA PHE A 116 -2.00 -4.16 -3.50
C PHE A 116 -2.56 -3.25 -4.59
N LEU A 117 -3.59 -3.70 -5.32
CA LEU A 117 -4.26 -2.90 -6.33
C LEU A 117 -4.93 -1.66 -5.74
N LEU A 118 -5.63 -1.81 -4.61
CA LEU A 118 -6.26 -0.67 -3.92
C LEU A 118 -5.24 0.38 -3.49
N VAL A 119 -4.13 -0.04 -2.91
CA VAL A 119 -3.03 0.88 -2.51
C VAL A 119 -2.51 1.66 -3.71
N HIS A 120 -2.29 1.00 -4.85
CA HIS A 120 -1.80 1.66 -6.07
C HIS A 120 -2.82 2.62 -6.67
N ILE A 121 -4.12 2.26 -6.64
CA ILE A 121 -5.20 3.16 -7.06
C ILE A 121 -5.26 4.40 -6.17
N PHE A 122 -5.19 4.24 -4.84
CA PHE A 122 -5.19 5.36 -3.92
C PHE A 122 -3.96 6.26 -4.09
N ALA A 123 -2.77 5.68 -4.25
CA ALA A 123 -1.56 6.43 -4.53
C ALA A 123 -1.70 7.26 -5.82
N TRP A 124 -2.18 6.63 -6.90
CA TRP A 124 -2.43 7.32 -8.16
C TRP A 124 -3.46 8.46 -8.04
N LEU A 125 -4.54 8.25 -7.28
CA LEU A 125 -5.53 9.30 -7.01
C LEU A 125 -4.92 10.47 -6.24
N MET A 126 -4.11 10.22 -5.23
CA MET A 126 -3.42 11.26 -4.47
C MET A 126 -2.47 12.07 -5.34
N ASP A 127 -1.65 11.41 -6.16
CA ASP A 127 -0.73 12.05 -7.10
C ASP A 127 -1.49 12.89 -8.15
N SER A 128 -2.63 12.39 -8.63
CA SER A 128 -3.48 13.12 -9.59
C SER A 128 -4.06 14.40 -8.97
N ILE A 129 -4.52 14.34 -7.71
CA ILE A 129 -5.05 15.50 -6.99
C ILE A 129 -3.93 16.54 -6.74
N GLU A 130 -2.74 16.10 -6.37
CA GLU A 130 -1.59 16.98 -6.15
C GLU A 130 -1.17 17.67 -7.45
N SER A 131 -1.13 16.93 -8.55
CA SER A 131 -0.84 17.48 -9.90
C SER A 131 -1.86 18.54 -10.34
N MET A 132 -3.15 18.30 -10.08
CA MET A 132 -4.20 19.29 -10.39
C MET A 132 -4.03 20.57 -9.56
N LYS A 133 -3.71 20.47 -8.27
CA LYS A 133 -3.45 21.63 -7.40
C LYS A 133 -2.26 22.45 -7.89
N MET A 134 -1.18 21.79 -8.29
CA MET A 134 -0.01 22.47 -8.86
C MET A 134 -0.32 23.19 -10.16
N ASN A 135 -1.07 22.56 -11.07
CA ASN A 135 -1.48 23.18 -12.32
C ASN A 135 -2.39 24.40 -12.10
N GLN A 136 -3.30 24.34 -11.13
CA GLN A 136 -4.13 25.50 -10.76
C GLN A 136 -3.31 26.64 -10.17
N ALA A 137 -2.33 26.34 -9.31
CA ALA A 137 -1.43 27.35 -8.75
C ALA A 137 -0.60 28.03 -9.84
N LEU A 138 -0.07 27.26 -10.80
CA LEU A 138 0.67 27.80 -11.96
C LEU A 138 -0.21 28.71 -12.84
N ALA A 139 -1.44 28.30 -13.13
CA ALA A 139 -2.38 29.10 -13.91
C ALA A 139 -2.73 30.44 -13.21
N GLN A 140 -2.85 30.42 -11.87
CA GLN A 140 -3.07 31.65 -11.11
C GLN A 140 -1.85 32.60 -11.15
N LEU A 141 -0.63 32.05 -11.06
CA LEU A 141 0.59 32.84 -11.15
C LEU A 141 0.74 33.46 -12.55
N GLN A 142 0.43 32.72 -13.62
CA GLN A 142 0.46 33.24 -14.98
C GLN A 142 -0.53 34.38 -15.16
N LYS A 143 -1.77 34.27 -14.68
CA LYS A 143 -2.75 35.36 -14.74
C LYS A 143 -2.29 36.61 -14.00
N ARG A 144 -1.70 36.48 -12.82
CA ARG A 144 -1.16 37.62 -12.07
C ARG A 144 -0.02 38.32 -12.83
N ALA A 145 0.89 37.54 -13.43
CA ALA A 145 1.98 38.10 -14.23
C ALA A 145 1.48 38.82 -15.49
N GLU A 146 0.40 38.35 -16.12
CA GLU A 146 -0.24 39.06 -17.26
C GLU A 146 -0.91 40.35 -16.82
N ASP A 147 -1.56 40.38 -15.65
CA ASP A 147 -2.22 41.57 -15.10
C ASP A 147 -1.21 42.65 -14.67
N GLU A 148 -0.04 42.24 -14.14
CA GLU A 148 1.04 43.16 -13.76
C GLU A 148 1.82 43.73 -14.97
N SER A 149 1.72 43.08 -16.12
CA SER A 149 2.40 43.54 -17.36
C SER A 149 1.60 44.52 -18.19
N LYS A 150 0.35 44.83 -17.81
CA LYS A 150 -0.55 45.81 -18.45
C LYS A 150 -0.56 47.12 -17.71
#